data_5297777b7d0fbf6a6c64c67e77bc2313
#
_entry.id   5297777b7d0fbf6a6c64c67e77bc2313
#
_cell.length_a   1.000
_cell.length_b   1.000
_cell.length_c   1.000
_cell.angle_alpha   90.00
_cell.angle_beta   90.00
_cell.angle_gamma   90.00
#
_symmetry.space_group_name_H-M   'P 1'
#
loop_
_entity.id
_entity.type
_entity.pdbx_description
1 polymer ?
#
loop_
_entity_poly.entity_id
_entity_poly.type
_entity_poly.pdbx_seq_one_letter_code
_entity_poly.pdbx_strand_id
1 'polypeptide(L)' 'MNIKLWYCDSMKQWRWTLTEDSRPIIKQESGQRENLRDAMNDVATTVEYMLKSH' A
#
# COMPACT_ATOMS: atom_id res chain seq x y z
N MET A 1 -5.83 4.40 9.38
CA MET A 1 -5.11 3.85 8.22
C MET A 1 -5.62 4.49 6.95
N ASN A 2 -4.72 4.92 6.10
CA ASN A 2 -5.06 5.57 4.85
C ASN A 2 -4.41 4.80 3.69
N ILE A 3 -5.22 4.36 2.74
CA ILE A 3 -4.77 3.57 1.60
C ILE A 3 -5.15 4.30 0.32
N LYS A 4 -4.17 4.47 -0.57
CA LYS A 4 -4.39 5.04 -1.89
C LYS A 4 -3.89 4.07 -2.95
N LEU A 5 -4.66 3.93 -4.01
CA LEU A 5 -4.31 3.06 -5.14
C LEU A 5 -4.72 3.78 -6.42
N TRP A 6 -3.78 3.92 -7.36
CA TRP A 6 -4.06 4.62 -8.61
C TRP A 6 -3.17 4.08 -9.73
N TYR A 7 -3.60 4.34 -10.97
CA TYR A 7 -2.83 3.94 -12.14
C TYR A 7 -1.92 5.09 -12.57
N CYS A 8 -0.66 4.81 -12.77
CA CYS A 8 0.33 5.79 -13.21
C CYS A 8 0.59 5.62 -14.70
N ASP A 9 0.08 6.54 -15.52
CA ASP A 9 0.19 6.47 -16.97
C ASP A 9 1.63 6.53 -17.44
N SER A 10 2.45 7.37 -16.83
CA SER A 10 3.83 7.56 -17.27
C SER A 10 4.67 6.30 -17.04
N MET A 11 4.37 5.53 -16.02
CA MET A 11 5.09 4.30 -15.70
C MET A 11 4.34 3.05 -16.16
N LYS A 12 3.09 3.21 -16.57
CA LYS A 12 2.19 2.12 -16.97
C LYS A 12 2.11 1.06 -15.88
N GLN A 13 1.97 1.52 -14.64
CA GLN A 13 1.89 0.64 -13.48
C GLN A 13 0.86 1.15 -12.50
N TRP A 14 0.32 0.23 -11.73
CA TRP A 14 -0.53 0.56 -10.59
C TRP A 14 0.37 0.86 -9.40
N ARG A 15 0.13 2.00 -8.78
CA ARG A 15 0.90 2.43 -7.61
C ARG A 15 -0.01 2.51 -6.41
N TRP A 16 0.55 2.23 -5.26
CA TRP A 16 -0.22 2.31 -4.02
C TRP A 16 0.64 2.86 -2.89
N THR A 17 -0.04 3.50 -1.95
CA THR A 17 0.58 3.96 -0.70
C THR A 17 -0.33 3.60 0.45
N LEU A 18 0.28 3.30 1.58
CA LEU A 18 -0.44 2.95 2.79
C LEU A 18 0.23 3.66 3.96
N THR A 19 -0.58 4.36 4.75
CA THR A 19 -0.08 5.11 5.90
C THR A 19 -0.87 4.70 7.13
N GLU A 20 -0.16 4.30 8.17
CA GLU A 20 -0.74 3.99 9.48
C GLU A 20 -0.25 5.03 10.47
N ASP A 21 -1.16 5.87 10.95
CA ASP A 21 -0.85 6.89 11.95
C ASP A 21 -1.12 6.35 13.32
N SER A 22 -0.12 5.73 13.90
CA SER A 22 -0.18 5.14 15.23
C SER A 22 0.79 5.89 16.12
N ARG A 23 0.37 7.04 16.59
CA ARG A 23 1.23 7.94 17.36
C ARG A 23 1.88 7.25 18.54
N PRO A 24 3.17 7.54 18.78
CA PRO A 24 4.02 8.53 18.09
C PRO A 24 4.68 8.01 16.83
N ILE A 25 4.42 6.76 16.45
CA ILE A 25 5.05 6.14 15.28
C ILE A 25 4.12 6.20 14.09
N ILE A 26 4.66 6.70 12.96
CA ILE A 26 3.95 6.70 11.68
C ILE A 26 4.61 5.66 10.79
N LYS A 27 3.82 4.69 10.33
CA LYS A 27 4.30 3.65 9.41
C LYS A 27 3.80 3.93 8.02
N GLN A 28 4.69 3.88 7.05
CA GLN A 28 4.35 4.11 5.64
C GLN A 28 4.91 3.00 4.79
N GLU A 29 4.09 2.51 3.88
CA GLU A 29 4.50 1.52 2.88
C GLU A 29 4.00 1.96 1.53
N SER A 30 4.72 1.55 0.48
CA SER A 30 4.33 1.85 -0.88
C SER A 30 4.83 0.76 -1.81
N GLY A 31 4.25 0.70 -2.99
CA GLY A 31 4.66 -0.27 -3.99
C GLY A 31 4.11 0.06 -5.35
N GLN A 32 4.48 -0.77 -6.32
CA GLN A 32 4.00 -0.62 -7.69
C GLN A 32 4.00 -1.97 -8.38
N ARG A 33 2.98 -2.20 -9.19
CA ARG A 33 2.82 -3.42 -9.97
C ARG A 33 2.19 -3.12 -11.32
N GLU A 34 2.50 -3.93 -12.31
CA GLU A 34 1.91 -3.75 -13.62
C GLU A 34 0.43 -4.13 -13.64
N ASN A 35 0.03 -5.08 -12.82
CA ASN A 35 -1.34 -5.58 -12.75
C ASN A 35 -2.05 -5.06 -11.51
N LEU A 36 -3.30 -4.67 -11.68
CA LEU A 36 -4.12 -4.20 -10.56
C LEU A 36 -4.26 -5.28 -9.48
N ARG A 37 -4.48 -6.52 -9.89
CA ARG A 37 -4.64 -7.62 -8.94
C ARG A 37 -3.41 -7.76 -8.03
N ASP A 38 -2.23 -7.68 -8.62
CA ASP A 38 -0.99 -7.79 -7.86
C ASP A 38 -0.83 -6.63 -6.90
N ALA A 39 -1.18 -5.42 -7.35
CA ALA A 39 -1.14 -4.24 -6.48
C ALA A 39 -2.10 -4.40 -5.31
N MET A 40 -3.31 -4.88 -5.56
CA MET A 40 -4.30 -5.10 -4.51
C MET A 40 -3.84 -6.16 -3.52
N ASN A 41 -3.19 -7.23 -4.02
CA ASN A 41 -2.64 -8.25 -3.15
C ASN A 41 -1.53 -7.70 -2.26
N ASP A 42 -0.69 -6.82 -2.81
CA ASP A 42 0.35 -6.17 -2.03
C ASP A 42 -0.25 -5.33 -0.89
N VAL A 43 -1.29 -4.57 -1.21
CA VAL A 43 -1.96 -3.76 -0.20
C VAL A 43 -2.55 -4.66 0.90
N ALA A 44 -3.25 -5.71 0.50
CA ALA A 44 -3.87 -6.64 1.46
C ALA A 44 -2.82 -7.28 2.37
N THR A 45 -1.71 -7.74 1.79
CA THR A 45 -0.63 -8.36 2.55
C THR A 45 -0.02 -7.37 3.53
N THR A 46 0.19 -6.14 3.08
CA THR A 46 0.79 -5.11 3.92
C THR A 46 -0.13 -4.74 5.08
N VAL A 47 -1.44 -4.63 4.82
CA VAL A 47 -2.42 -4.34 5.86
C VAL A 47 -2.41 -5.47 6.91
N GLU A 48 -2.44 -6.72 6.46
CA GLU A 48 -2.40 -7.85 7.38
C GLU A 48 -1.14 -7.84 8.23
N TYR A 49 -0.01 -7.54 7.60
CA TYR A 49 1.26 -7.47 8.32
C TYR A 49 1.22 -6.40 9.40
N MET A 50 0.72 -5.22 9.06
CA MET A 50 0.65 -4.12 10.02
C MET A 50 -0.29 -4.42 11.17
N LEU A 51 -1.41 -5.07 10.90
CA LEU A 51 -2.37 -5.42 11.95
C LEU A 51 -1.87 -6.51 12.87
N LYS A 52 -0.99 -7.38 12.37
CA LYS A 52 -0.43 -8.48 13.18
C LYS A 52 0.78 -8.08 14.00
N SER A 53 1.36 -6.93 13.73
CA SER A 53 2.63 -6.52 14.36
C SER A 53 2.42 -5.70 15.64
N HIS A 54 1.28 -5.89 16.28
CA HIS A 54 1.01 -5.22 17.55
C HIS A 54 1.54 -5.99 18.73
#